data_ddb6c8d55fa19c9aaad3be4bea79e00c
#
_entry.id   ddb6c8d55fa19c9aaad3be4bea79e00c
#
_cell.length_a   1.000
_cell.length_b   1.000
_cell.length_c   1.000
_cell.angle_alpha   90.00
_cell.angle_beta   90.00
_cell.angle_gamma   90.00
#
_symmetry.space_group_name_H-M   'P 1'
#
loop_
_entity.id
_entity.type
_entity.pdbx_description
1 polymer ?
#
loop_
_entity_poly.entity_id
_entity_poly.type
_entity_poly.pdbx_seq_one_letter_code
_entity_poly.pdbx_strand_id
1 'polypeptide(L)'
;MGIISSFMRADHERLAEVFRQFSAAREKDMESAKVSFSVLDSEVRRHFDLEEQVLFPLFEEKTGTSSLNSKASVLRIEHKQVLECMCRIKSMLDDGNLETAYVENRILEIMKSHRDNENNIVYPWLDEALTSEEIKETDSRMRKC
;
A
#
# COMPACT_ATOMS: atom_id res chain seq x y z
N MET A 1 -18.06 -10.53 -2.78
CA MET A 1 -16.77 -9.83 -2.96
C MET A 1 -15.90 -10.63 -3.92
N GLY A 2 -15.34 -9.98 -4.93
CA GLY A 2 -14.51 -10.64 -5.92
C GLY A 2 -13.14 -11.05 -5.41
N ILE A 3 -12.42 -11.80 -6.23
CA ILE A 3 -11.09 -12.34 -5.88
C ILE A 3 -10.06 -11.24 -5.62
N ILE A 4 -10.02 -10.22 -6.50
CA ILE A 4 -9.08 -9.10 -6.34
C ILE A 4 -9.37 -8.32 -5.07
N SER A 5 -10.63 -7.95 -4.85
CA SER A 5 -11.06 -7.23 -3.64
C SER A 5 -10.73 -8.01 -2.37
N SER A 6 -10.98 -9.33 -2.36
CA SER A 6 -10.70 -10.18 -1.19
C SER A 6 -9.21 -10.24 -0.89
N PHE A 7 -8.39 -10.46 -1.91
CA PHE A 7 -6.94 -10.52 -1.77
C PHE A 7 -6.38 -9.20 -1.22
N MET A 8 -6.80 -8.08 -1.82
CA MET A 8 -6.25 -6.78 -1.45
C MET A 8 -6.74 -6.29 -0.08
N ARG A 9 -7.97 -6.62 0.31
CA ARG A 9 -8.45 -6.31 1.66
C ARG A 9 -7.66 -7.06 2.73
N ALA A 10 -7.36 -8.34 2.49
CA ALA A 10 -6.52 -9.12 3.40
C ALA A 10 -5.12 -8.53 3.49
N ASP A 11 -4.56 -8.08 2.37
CA ASP A 11 -3.25 -7.44 2.33
C ASP A 11 -3.24 -6.12 3.09
N HIS A 12 -4.28 -5.31 2.96
CA HIS A 12 -4.45 -4.06 3.72
C HIS A 12 -4.51 -4.32 5.23
N GLU A 13 -5.24 -5.35 5.66
CA GLU A 13 -5.32 -5.73 7.08
C GLU A 13 -3.96 -6.14 7.62
N ARG A 14 -3.20 -6.90 6.83
CA ARG A 14 -1.85 -7.31 7.20
C ARG A 14 -0.90 -6.12 7.32
N LEU A 15 -0.97 -5.18 6.39
CA LEU A 15 -0.18 -3.94 6.46
C LEU A 15 -0.52 -3.11 7.69
N ALA A 16 -1.81 -3.00 8.01
CA ALA A 16 -2.26 -2.27 9.19
C ALA A 16 -1.69 -2.90 10.47
N GLU A 17 -1.63 -4.23 10.52
CA GLU A 17 -1.04 -4.94 11.67
C GLU A 17 0.46 -4.72 11.77
N VAL A 18 1.18 -4.79 10.65
CA VAL A 18 2.63 -4.54 10.64
C VAL A 18 2.92 -3.09 11.07
N PHE A 19 2.06 -2.16 10.67
CA PHE A 19 2.18 -0.75 11.07
C PHE A 19 1.99 -0.60 12.59
N ARG A 20 0.97 -1.26 13.17
CA ARG A 20 0.75 -1.26 14.63
C ARG A 20 1.94 -1.86 15.39
N GLN A 21 2.53 -2.92 14.85
CA GLN A 21 3.72 -3.53 15.42
C GLN A 21 4.91 -2.57 15.45
N PHE A 22 5.09 -1.78 14.42
CA PHE A 22 6.13 -0.75 14.39
C PHE A 22 5.87 0.32 15.46
N SER A 23 4.65 0.84 15.54
CA SER A 23 4.30 1.86 16.53
C SER A 23 4.54 1.35 17.97
N ALA A 24 4.22 0.09 18.24
CA ALA A 24 4.48 -0.53 19.54
C ALA A 24 5.98 -0.73 19.80
N ALA A 25 6.73 -1.17 18.79
CA ALA A 25 8.17 -1.37 18.90
C ALA A 25 8.92 -0.05 19.19
N ARG A 26 8.49 1.02 18.56
CA ARG A 26 9.05 2.37 18.78
C ARG A 26 8.86 2.84 20.23
N GLU A 27 7.79 2.41 20.88
CA GLU A 27 7.52 2.73 22.28
C GLU A 27 8.45 1.95 23.24
N LYS A 28 9.10 0.89 22.75
CA LYS A 28 9.98 0.05 23.57
C LYS A 28 11.42 0.52 23.57
N ASP A 29 12.07 0.47 22.41
CA ASP A 29 13.47 0.81 22.27
C ASP A 29 13.86 0.96 20.78
N MET A 30 15.07 1.50 20.55
CA MET A 30 15.57 1.77 19.22
C MET A 30 15.80 0.51 18.40
N GLU A 31 16.33 -0.55 19.00
CA GLU A 31 16.61 -1.79 18.29
C GLU A 31 15.32 -2.43 17.78
N SER A 32 14.31 -2.55 18.65
CA SER A 32 12.99 -3.06 18.26
C SER A 32 12.34 -2.22 17.18
N ALA A 33 12.45 -0.89 17.29
CA ALA A 33 11.92 0.04 16.30
C ALA A 33 12.56 -0.18 14.92
N LYS A 34 13.87 -0.30 14.85
CA LYS A 34 14.59 -0.52 13.58
C LYS A 34 14.25 -1.85 12.93
N VAL A 35 14.17 -2.92 13.71
CA VAL A 35 13.79 -4.24 13.20
C VAL A 35 12.37 -4.21 12.65
N SER A 36 11.42 -3.68 13.42
CA SER A 36 10.01 -3.60 13.01
C SER A 36 9.82 -2.66 11.83
N PHE A 37 10.56 -1.55 11.75
CA PHE A 37 10.50 -0.64 10.62
C PHE A 37 10.99 -1.32 9.34
N SER A 38 12.03 -2.13 9.40
CA SER A 38 12.54 -2.87 8.23
C SER A 38 11.45 -3.78 7.65
N VAL A 39 10.68 -4.45 8.51
CA VAL A 39 9.55 -5.27 8.07
C VAL A 39 8.46 -4.41 7.44
N LEU A 40 8.09 -3.32 8.10
CA LEU A 40 7.07 -2.39 7.58
C LEU A 40 7.46 -1.83 6.22
N ASP A 41 8.68 -1.35 6.07
CA ASP A 41 9.18 -0.77 4.82
C ASP A 41 9.13 -1.78 3.68
N SER A 42 9.59 -3.00 3.92
CA SER A 42 9.55 -4.08 2.95
C SER A 42 8.12 -4.42 2.51
N GLU A 43 7.21 -4.53 3.46
CA GLU A 43 5.81 -4.87 3.18
C GLU A 43 5.06 -3.76 2.44
N VAL A 44 5.29 -2.50 2.81
CA VAL A 44 4.69 -1.36 2.12
C VAL A 44 5.16 -1.30 0.67
N ARG A 45 6.47 -1.47 0.43
CA ARG A 45 7.02 -1.45 -0.94
C ARG A 45 6.50 -2.60 -1.77
N ARG A 46 6.42 -3.79 -1.21
CA ARG A 46 5.85 -4.95 -1.89
C ARG A 46 4.39 -4.69 -2.30
N HIS A 47 3.59 -4.15 -1.40
CA HIS A 47 2.19 -3.84 -1.65
C HIS A 47 2.05 -2.78 -2.76
N PHE A 48 2.83 -1.70 -2.70
CA PHE A 48 2.79 -0.65 -3.72
C PHE A 48 3.27 -1.16 -5.08
N ASP A 49 4.29 -2.01 -5.10
CA ASP A 49 4.78 -2.61 -6.35
C ASP A 49 3.71 -3.50 -7.00
N LEU A 50 3.00 -4.28 -6.20
CA LEU A 50 1.90 -5.10 -6.69
C LEU A 50 0.84 -4.24 -7.38
N GLU A 51 0.46 -3.13 -6.78
CA GLU A 51 -0.52 -2.23 -7.35
C GLU A 51 0.01 -1.53 -8.60
N GLU A 52 1.23 -0.99 -8.55
CA GLU A 52 1.78 -0.21 -9.65
C GLU A 52 2.20 -1.05 -10.85
N GLN A 53 2.58 -2.30 -10.64
CA GLN A 53 2.99 -3.20 -11.73
C GLN A 53 1.88 -4.06 -12.29
N VAL A 54 0.85 -4.36 -11.49
CA VAL A 54 -0.22 -5.27 -11.89
C VAL A 54 -1.57 -4.58 -11.99
N LEU A 55 -2.06 -4.00 -10.89
CA LEU A 55 -3.46 -3.54 -10.80
C LEU A 55 -3.72 -2.19 -11.47
N PHE A 56 -2.87 -1.21 -11.24
CA PHE A 56 -3.08 0.12 -11.82
C PHE A 56 -2.95 0.13 -13.35
N PRO A 57 -1.94 -0.51 -13.96
CA PRO A 57 -1.89 -0.61 -15.42
C PRO A 57 -3.10 -1.30 -16.01
N LEU A 58 -3.57 -2.37 -15.37
CA LEU A 58 -4.75 -3.11 -15.80
C LEU A 58 -6.02 -2.25 -15.71
N PHE A 59 -6.17 -1.51 -14.62
CA PHE A 59 -7.29 -0.57 -14.44
C PHE A 59 -7.28 0.52 -15.52
N GLU A 60 -6.12 1.09 -15.81
CA GLU A 60 -5.96 2.11 -16.86
C GLU A 60 -6.26 1.55 -18.24
N GLU A 61 -5.76 0.37 -18.56
CA GLU A 61 -6.02 -0.30 -19.82
C GLU A 61 -7.51 -0.56 -20.03
N LYS A 62 -8.16 -1.11 -19.03
CA LYS A 62 -9.57 -1.51 -19.13
C LYS A 62 -10.54 -0.32 -19.11
N THR A 63 -10.19 0.76 -18.42
CA THR A 63 -11.01 1.98 -18.41
C THR A 63 -10.74 2.87 -19.62
N GLY A 64 -9.65 2.64 -20.35
CA GLY A 64 -9.22 3.52 -21.45
C GLY A 64 -8.68 4.85 -20.97
N THR A 65 -8.41 4.98 -19.68
CA THR A 65 -7.83 6.20 -19.10
C THR A 65 -6.35 6.00 -18.88
N SER A 66 -5.56 6.38 -19.86
CA SER A 66 -4.11 6.48 -19.65
C SER A 66 -3.82 7.93 -19.38
N SER A 67 -3.47 8.34 -18.22
CA SER A 67 -2.77 9.59 -17.98
C SER A 67 -3.02 10.21 -16.62
N LEU A 68 -2.52 11.43 -16.49
CA LEU A 68 -2.48 12.30 -15.33
C LEU A 68 -3.81 12.50 -14.59
N ASN A 69 -4.94 12.18 -15.24
CA ASN A 69 -6.28 12.37 -14.67
C ASN A 69 -6.96 11.07 -14.23
N SER A 70 -6.27 9.93 -14.32
CA SER A 70 -6.84 8.66 -13.87
C SER A 70 -6.83 8.57 -12.34
N LYS A 71 -7.75 7.78 -11.79
CA LYS A 71 -7.71 7.47 -10.36
C LYS A 71 -6.39 6.81 -9.95
N ALA A 72 -5.86 5.97 -10.82
CA ALA A 72 -4.57 5.32 -10.60
C ALA A 72 -3.42 6.34 -10.49
N SER A 73 -3.47 7.42 -11.25
CA SER A 73 -2.44 8.49 -11.15
C SER A 73 -2.44 9.15 -9.78
N VAL A 74 -3.62 9.43 -9.24
CA VAL A 74 -3.75 10.00 -7.89
C VAL A 74 -3.20 9.02 -6.85
N LEU A 75 -3.55 7.75 -6.97
CA LEU A 75 -3.07 6.71 -6.06
C LEU A 75 -1.55 6.56 -6.11
N ARG A 76 -0.94 6.69 -7.30
CA ARG A 76 0.53 6.66 -7.43
C ARG A 76 1.20 7.86 -6.75
N ILE A 77 0.58 9.04 -6.82
CA ILE A 77 1.09 10.22 -6.12
C ILE A 77 1.04 9.99 -4.60
N GLU A 78 -0.04 9.40 -4.12
CA GLU A 78 -0.18 9.06 -2.71
C GLU A 78 0.87 8.03 -2.26
N HIS A 79 1.20 7.04 -3.11
CA HIS A 79 2.31 6.12 -2.85
C HIS A 79 3.63 6.87 -2.63
N LYS A 80 3.93 7.84 -3.50
CA LYS A 80 5.15 8.64 -3.36
C LYS A 80 5.18 9.40 -2.05
N GLN A 81 4.06 10.00 -1.66
CA GLN A 81 3.95 10.73 -0.41
C GLN A 81 4.19 9.82 0.80
N VAL A 82 3.63 8.62 0.77
CA VAL A 82 3.86 7.62 1.83
C VAL A 82 5.33 7.20 1.88
N LEU A 83 5.94 6.92 0.72
CA LEU A 83 7.35 6.53 0.67
C LEU A 83 8.28 7.65 1.16
N GLU A 84 7.96 8.90 0.89
CA GLU A 84 8.69 10.04 1.45
C GLU A 84 8.60 10.06 2.98
N CYS A 85 7.42 9.82 3.53
CA CYS A 85 7.24 9.68 4.97
C CYS A 85 8.04 8.50 5.54
N MET A 86 8.05 7.37 4.85
CA MET A 86 8.84 6.21 5.25
C MET A 86 10.33 6.52 5.28
N CYS A 87 10.85 7.21 4.27
CA CYS A 87 12.25 7.64 4.24
C CYS A 87 12.57 8.58 5.40
N ARG A 88 11.63 9.46 5.74
CA ARG A 88 11.80 10.37 6.87
C ARG A 88 11.87 9.62 8.19
N ILE A 89 10.99 8.65 8.41
CA ILE A 89 11.04 7.81 9.61
C ILE A 89 12.39 7.09 9.69
N LYS A 90 12.83 6.50 8.59
CA LYS A 90 14.13 5.80 8.55
C LYS A 90 15.28 6.73 8.97
N SER A 91 15.31 7.94 8.42
CA SER A 91 16.32 8.94 8.75
C SER A 91 16.29 9.31 10.23
N MET A 92 15.09 9.49 10.80
CA MET A 92 14.93 9.79 12.22
C MET A 92 15.45 8.66 13.10
N LEU A 93 15.13 7.41 12.77
CA LEU A 93 15.63 6.24 13.49
C LEU A 93 17.15 6.13 13.39
N ASP A 94 17.71 6.38 12.21
CA ASP A 94 19.16 6.37 12.02
C ASP A 94 19.88 7.42 12.86
N ASP A 95 19.20 8.54 13.12
CA ASP A 95 19.69 9.62 13.97
C ASP A 95 19.41 9.39 15.48
N GLY A 96 18.85 8.23 15.82
CA GLY A 96 18.54 7.89 17.21
C GLY A 96 17.26 8.55 17.75
N ASN A 97 16.37 9.01 16.86
CA ASN A 97 15.14 9.68 17.24
C ASN A 97 13.94 8.76 17.10
N LEU A 98 13.28 8.45 18.23
CA LEU A 98 12.08 7.63 18.28
C LEU A 98 10.77 8.42 18.18
N GLU A 99 10.84 9.74 18.07
CA GLU A 99 9.65 10.60 18.06
C GLU A 99 9.02 10.71 16.67
N THR A 100 8.71 9.57 16.08
CA THR A 100 8.20 9.46 14.71
C THR A 100 6.68 9.51 14.60
N ALA A 101 5.97 9.63 15.71
CA ALA A 101 4.50 9.54 15.75
C ALA A 101 3.81 10.52 14.78
N TYR A 102 4.29 11.73 14.65
CA TYR A 102 3.67 12.72 13.77
C TYR A 102 3.81 12.35 12.28
N VAL A 103 4.92 11.70 11.91
CA VAL A 103 5.11 11.20 10.54
C VAL A 103 4.22 9.98 10.29
N GLU A 104 4.11 9.09 11.28
CA GLU A 104 3.19 7.93 11.23
C GLU A 104 1.75 8.39 11.01
N ASN A 105 1.32 9.43 11.73
CA ASN A 105 -0.02 9.98 11.58
C ASN A 105 -0.26 10.55 10.19
N ARG A 106 0.75 11.15 9.58
CA ARG A 106 0.66 11.64 8.19
C ARG A 106 0.43 10.48 7.22
N ILE A 107 1.15 9.38 7.41
CA ILE A 107 0.94 8.17 6.60
C ILE A 107 -0.50 7.66 6.75
N LEU A 108 -1.00 7.58 7.97
CA LEU A 108 -2.37 7.12 8.24
C LEU A 108 -3.43 8.02 7.59
N GLU A 109 -3.22 9.33 7.60
CA GLU A 109 -4.13 10.27 6.91
C GLU A 109 -4.17 10.03 5.40
N ILE A 110 -3.00 9.90 4.78
CA ILE A 110 -2.91 9.64 3.34
C ILE A 110 -3.59 8.31 3.01
N MET A 111 -3.27 7.26 3.77
CA MET A 111 -3.75 5.91 3.49
C MET A 111 -5.24 5.72 3.73
N LYS A 112 -5.88 6.57 4.53
CA LYS A 112 -7.32 6.45 4.79
C LYS A 112 -8.14 6.61 3.52
N SER A 113 -8.01 7.74 2.83
CA SER A 113 -8.74 7.97 1.58
C SER A 113 -8.20 7.11 0.44
N HIS A 114 -6.90 6.82 0.45
CA HIS A 114 -6.26 5.93 -0.51
C HIS A 114 -6.92 4.54 -0.52
N ARG A 115 -7.03 3.91 0.65
CA ARG A 115 -7.66 2.59 0.78
C ARG A 115 -9.16 2.62 0.47
N ASP A 116 -9.85 3.71 0.83
CA ASP A 116 -11.27 3.86 0.52
C ASP A 116 -11.49 3.89 -1.00
N ASN A 117 -10.66 4.61 -1.74
CA ASN A 117 -10.72 4.64 -3.19
C ASN A 117 -10.44 3.27 -3.81
N GLU A 118 -9.47 2.55 -3.29
CA GLU A 118 -9.14 1.21 -3.78
C GLU A 118 -10.23 0.20 -3.45
N ASN A 119 -10.64 0.13 -2.19
CA ASN A 119 -11.61 -0.86 -1.74
C ASN A 119 -13.03 -0.65 -2.30
N ASN A 120 -13.42 0.60 -2.53
CA ASN A 120 -14.78 0.92 -2.96
C ASN A 120 -14.91 1.17 -4.46
N ILE A 121 -13.81 1.47 -5.16
CA ILE A 121 -13.85 1.82 -6.58
C ILE A 121 -12.96 0.92 -7.42
N VAL A 122 -11.64 0.93 -7.20
CA VAL A 122 -10.68 0.28 -8.12
C VAL A 122 -10.83 -1.24 -8.12
N TYR A 123 -10.77 -1.86 -6.96
CA TYR A 123 -10.80 -3.33 -6.90
C TYR A 123 -12.15 -3.93 -7.28
N PRO A 124 -13.30 -3.40 -6.80
CA PRO A 124 -14.60 -3.91 -7.25
C PRO A 124 -14.81 -3.72 -8.75
N TRP A 125 -14.34 -2.60 -9.30
CA TRP A 125 -14.44 -2.34 -10.73
C TRP A 125 -13.66 -3.39 -11.53
N LEU A 126 -12.43 -3.72 -11.10
CA LEU A 126 -11.62 -4.76 -11.74
C LEU A 126 -12.29 -6.13 -11.65
N ASP A 127 -12.84 -6.48 -10.49
CA ASP A 127 -13.55 -7.74 -10.31
C ASP A 127 -14.73 -7.90 -11.29
N GLU A 128 -15.43 -6.81 -11.60
CA GLU A 128 -16.55 -6.82 -12.54
C GLU A 128 -16.12 -6.75 -14.01
N ALA A 129 -15.09 -5.97 -14.31
CA ALA A 129 -14.67 -5.71 -15.69
C ALA A 129 -13.85 -6.85 -16.32
N LEU A 130 -13.14 -7.61 -15.49
CA LEU A 130 -12.26 -8.69 -15.97
C LEU A 130 -13.03 -9.98 -16.20
N THR A 131 -12.60 -10.73 -17.25
CA THR A 131 -13.10 -12.08 -17.47
C THR A 131 -12.57 -13.02 -16.37
N SER A 132 -13.18 -14.21 -16.25
CA SER A 132 -12.73 -15.22 -15.28
C SER A 132 -11.27 -15.62 -15.51
N GLU A 133 -10.82 -15.70 -16.76
CA GLU A 133 -9.44 -16.03 -17.09
C GLU A 133 -8.48 -14.90 -16.74
N GLU A 134 -8.88 -13.65 -17.02
CA GLU A 134 -8.09 -12.48 -16.66
C GLU A 134 -7.93 -12.36 -15.14
N ILE A 135 -8.99 -12.67 -14.38
CA ILE A 135 -8.92 -12.69 -12.92
C ILE A 135 -7.94 -13.75 -12.41
N LYS A 136 -7.98 -14.96 -13.00
CA LYS A 136 -7.04 -16.03 -12.63
C LYS A 136 -5.60 -15.63 -12.89
N GLU A 137 -5.33 -15.03 -14.06
CA GLU A 137 -3.99 -14.54 -14.40
C GLU A 137 -3.53 -13.44 -13.45
N THR A 138 -4.41 -12.49 -13.15
CA THR A 138 -4.12 -11.39 -12.22
C THR A 138 -3.84 -11.92 -10.82
N ASP A 139 -4.67 -12.84 -10.32
CA ASP A 139 -4.46 -13.48 -9.02
C ASP A 139 -3.11 -14.19 -8.96
N SER A 140 -2.74 -14.92 -10.00
CA SER A 140 -1.43 -15.56 -10.10
C SER A 140 -0.29 -14.56 -10.04
N ARG A 141 -0.40 -13.44 -10.74
CA ARG A 141 0.62 -12.39 -10.75
C ARG A 141 0.74 -11.71 -9.38
N MET A 142 -0.39 -11.45 -8.72
CA MET A 142 -0.40 -10.85 -7.38
C MET A 142 0.31 -11.75 -6.37
N ARG A 143 0.12 -13.05 -6.44
CA ARG A 143 0.72 -14.01 -5.51
C ARG A 143 2.23 -14.17 -5.69
N LYS A 144 2.78 -13.76 -6.83
CA LYS A 144 4.22 -13.80 -7.12
C LYS A 144 4.97 -12.55 -6.66
N CYS A 145 4.27 -11.51 -6.29
CA CYS A 145 4.89 -10.27 -5.83
C CYS A 145 5.40 -10.34 -4.39
#